data_ad992d974bedebb632b4badce40fa7e9
#
_entry.id   ad992d974bedebb632b4badce40fa7e9
#
_cell.length_a   1.000
_cell.length_b   1.000
_cell.length_c   1.000
_cell.angle_alpha   90.00
_cell.angle_beta   90.00
_cell.angle_gamma   90.00
#
_symmetry.space_group_name_H-M   'P 1'
#
loop_
_entity.id
_entity.type
_entity.pdbx_description
1 polymer ?
#
loop_
_entity_poly.entity_id
_entity_poly.type
_entity_poly.pdbx_seq_one_letter_code
_entity_poly.pdbx_strand_id
1 'polypeptide(L)'
;MNRFLYFLLGVTFLAAASAPAQESNAQTIELFDHGRALINPQMGWTMHFYSNIITNYGSKLKPSDTLDDFPGLSCVYLRVPWSFLEPQESKFNWSLLDTPAQRWVDKGKQIALRISSTESWMRWATPKWVHDAGAKGYNFTVGKGVDEDGPFWEPDYKDPVFLKKLDHFLDAMAERYDGNPNVAFIDIGSFGVWGEGHTWASSKLPFDFESRKIHVDLYCKHFKKTLLAISDDFAGPGEPGRHFPITDYALSKGVTLRDDSICVQPPPRSWFHAEMAKEFWPKLPVILEHEHYGSSKRKNAWGDGSLLLQAVEEYHASYMSIHWWPRILLNENRDIIEKINRRMGYRIQLKKAAFPEQIRLGEPFTITSTWTNAGVAPCYPGGFIAFTLKDEDGGIVAAFCDESFNVRELSVGQQGKAPVKTIASTFAVALKTYGFAPITQPGTYDLYVSVGTHDGTPVIALPHEKDDGHRRYKLGTIRLLPSN
;
A
#
# COMPACT_ATOMS: atom_id res chain seq x y z
N MET A 1 -39.67 66.86 -25.74
CA MET A 1 -38.38 67.29 -26.33
C MET A 1 -37.31 67.16 -25.22
N ASN A 2 -36.69 65.97 -25.08
CA ASN A 2 -35.53 65.83 -24.20
C ASN A 2 -34.50 64.97 -24.96
N ARG A 3 -33.36 65.63 -25.25
CA ARG A 3 -32.21 64.98 -25.92
C ARG A 3 -31.38 64.28 -24.86
N PHE A 4 -31.20 62.94 -24.99
CA PHE A 4 -30.20 62.21 -24.25
C PHE A 4 -28.88 62.18 -25.01
N LEU A 5 -27.84 62.69 -24.33
CA LEU A 5 -26.45 62.70 -24.78
C LEU A 5 -25.79 61.41 -24.40
N TYR A 6 -25.35 60.61 -25.41
CA TYR A 6 -24.55 59.41 -25.17
C TYR A 6 -23.07 59.78 -25.08
N PHE A 7 -22.47 59.54 -23.92
CA PHE A 7 -21.00 59.58 -23.76
C PHE A 7 -20.44 58.22 -24.15
N LEU A 8 -19.66 58.18 -25.22
CA LEU A 8 -18.81 57.00 -25.58
C LEU A 8 -17.53 57.09 -24.76
N LEU A 9 -17.37 56.19 -23.78
CA LEU A 9 -16.09 55.95 -23.15
C LEU A 9 -15.30 54.97 -24.04
N GLY A 10 -14.27 55.48 -24.69
CA GLY A 10 -13.28 54.68 -25.38
C GLY A 10 -12.35 54.00 -24.39
N VAL A 11 -12.45 52.66 -24.28
CA VAL A 11 -11.49 51.82 -23.56
C VAL A 11 -10.33 51.52 -24.51
N THR A 12 -9.21 52.17 -24.30
CA THR A 12 -7.95 51.84 -24.95
C THR A 12 -7.37 50.59 -24.31
N PHE A 13 -7.41 49.47 -25.01
CA PHE A 13 -6.63 48.28 -24.64
C PHE A 13 -5.16 48.57 -24.89
N LEU A 14 -4.36 48.77 -23.85
CA LEU A 14 -2.91 48.63 -23.94
C LEU A 14 -2.63 47.14 -24.10
N ALA A 15 -2.24 46.72 -25.31
CA ALA A 15 -1.62 45.43 -25.52
C ALA A 15 -0.25 45.43 -24.82
N ALA A 16 -0.16 44.74 -23.72
CA ALA A 16 1.13 44.43 -23.11
C ALA A 16 1.89 43.53 -24.10
N ALA A 17 2.91 44.08 -24.74
CA ALA A 17 3.85 43.32 -25.55
C ALA A 17 4.55 42.32 -24.62
N SER A 18 4.24 41.05 -24.76
CA SER A 18 5.01 39.95 -24.16
C SER A 18 6.42 40.04 -24.75
N ALA A 19 7.40 40.35 -23.91
CA ALA A 19 8.80 40.20 -24.25
C ALA A 19 9.04 38.80 -24.76
N PRO A 20 9.81 38.58 -25.83
CA PRO A 20 10.14 37.24 -26.31
C PRO A 20 10.86 36.51 -25.16
N ALA A 21 10.35 35.37 -24.77
CA ALA A 21 11.06 34.46 -23.88
C ALA A 21 12.41 34.16 -24.56
N GLN A 22 13.49 34.51 -23.88
CA GLN A 22 14.84 34.20 -24.34
C GLN A 22 14.90 32.67 -24.47
N GLU A 23 15.09 32.15 -25.69
CA GLU A 23 15.36 30.75 -25.94
C GLU A 23 16.66 30.38 -25.23
N SER A 24 16.55 30.02 -23.94
CA SER A 24 17.66 29.37 -23.25
C SER A 24 17.83 27.98 -23.84
N ASN A 25 19.05 27.63 -24.25
CA ASN A 25 19.40 26.28 -24.67
C ASN A 25 18.86 25.30 -23.60
N ALA A 26 17.87 24.50 -23.98
CA ALA A 26 17.27 23.53 -23.06
C ALA A 26 18.04 22.22 -23.12
N GLN A 27 18.52 21.77 -21.96
CA GLN A 27 19.06 20.41 -21.81
C GLN A 27 17.89 19.42 -21.79
N THR A 28 18.08 18.28 -22.42
CA THR A 28 17.11 17.19 -22.38
C THR A 28 17.80 15.92 -21.90
N ILE A 29 17.18 15.23 -20.94
CA ILE A 29 17.64 13.93 -20.45
C ILE A 29 16.50 12.91 -20.56
N GLU A 30 16.84 11.71 -21.00
CA GLU A 30 15.98 10.54 -20.95
C GLU A 30 16.42 9.63 -19.80
N LEU A 31 15.48 9.10 -19.06
CA LEU A 31 15.72 8.22 -17.92
C LEU A 31 15.14 6.84 -18.18
N PHE A 32 15.87 5.84 -17.72
CA PHE A 32 15.51 4.44 -17.91
C PHE A 32 15.20 3.79 -16.55
N ASP A 33 14.31 2.81 -16.61
CA ASP A 33 14.00 1.96 -15.47
C ASP A 33 15.12 0.92 -15.30
N HIS A 34 15.78 0.92 -14.13
CA HIS A 34 16.84 -0.05 -13.80
C HIS A 34 16.31 -1.48 -13.53
N GLY A 35 14.98 -1.68 -13.48
CA GLY A 35 14.34 -2.99 -13.32
C GLY A 35 14.35 -3.57 -11.91
N ARG A 36 15.02 -2.96 -10.94
CA ARG A 36 15.09 -3.44 -9.54
C ARG A 36 13.77 -3.26 -8.82
N ALA A 37 13.52 -4.07 -7.79
CA ALA A 37 12.40 -3.91 -6.88
C ALA A 37 12.45 -2.54 -6.19
N LEU A 38 11.28 -1.96 -5.92
CA LEU A 38 11.13 -0.72 -5.16
C LEU A 38 10.46 -1.00 -3.82
N ILE A 39 10.90 -0.30 -2.78
CA ILE A 39 10.22 -0.27 -1.48
C ILE A 39 9.51 1.06 -1.36
N ASN A 40 8.20 1.01 -1.54
CA ASN A 40 7.31 2.16 -1.51
C ASN A 40 6.14 1.93 -0.56
N PRO A 41 5.49 2.98 -0.05
CA PRO A 41 4.30 2.84 0.79
C PRO A 41 3.17 2.10 0.06
N GLN A 42 2.44 1.29 0.80
CA GLN A 42 1.24 0.58 0.36
C GLN A 42 1.46 -0.40 -0.81
N MET A 43 2.66 -1.00 -0.90
CA MET A 43 2.94 -2.06 -1.88
C MET A 43 4.12 -2.93 -1.47
N GLY A 44 4.20 -4.13 -2.05
CA GLY A 44 5.34 -5.03 -1.94
C GLY A 44 4.99 -6.44 -1.50
N TRP A 45 6.02 -7.24 -1.25
CA TRP A 45 5.83 -8.59 -0.73
C TRP A 45 5.55 -8.57 0.78
N THR A 46 4.64 -9.45 1.21
CA THR A 46 4.21 -9.61 2.61
C THR A 46 4.58 -10.99 3.11
N MET A 47 5.55 -11.09 4.00
CA MET A 47 6.00 -12.36 4.58
C MET A 47 5.07 -12.81 5.69
N HIS A 48 4.42 -13.97 5.53
CA HIS A 48 3.63 -14.59 6.58
C HIS A 48 4.54 -15.22 7.64
N PHE A 49 4.60 -14.61 8.80
CA PHE A 49 5.48 -15.02 9.89
C PHE A 49 4.71 -15.58 11.09
N TYR A 50 3.45 -15.23 11.24
CA TYR A 50 2.49 -15.55 12.28
C TYR A 50 2.83 -14.92 13.64
N SER A 51 3.75 -15.44 14.42
CA SER A 51 4.18 -14.84 15.69
C SER A 51 5.33 -15.61 16.32
N ASN A 52 5.81 -15.16 17.48
CA ASN A 52 6.75 -15.92 18.32
C ASN A 52 6.18 -17.24 18.85
N ILE A 53 4.85 -17.34 18.98
CA ILE A 53 4.21 -18.52 19.60
C ILE A 53 4.18 -19.68 18.63
N ILE A 54 3.89 -19.38 17.37
CA ILE A 54 3.93 -20.37 16.29
C ILE A 54 5.26 -20.19 15.57
N THR A 55 6.32 -20.56 16.27
CA THR A 55 7.68 -20.40 15.76
C THR A 55 7.79 -20.98 14.37
N ASN A 56 8.10 -20.11 13.40
CA ASN A 56 8.38 -20.55 12.04
C ASN A 56 7.25 -21.32 11.35
N TYR A 57 6.00 -21.03 11.61
CA TYR A 57 4.90 -21.69 10.91
C TYR A 57 5.18 -21.73 9.39
N GLY A 58 5.65 -22.90 8.93
CA GLY A 58 6.05 -23.14 7.54
C GLY A 58 7.18 -22.24 7.00
N SER A 59 7.73 -21.29 7.73
CA SER A 59 8.73 -20.37 7.20
C SER A 59 10.11 -20.99 7.01
N LYS A 60 10.52 -21.90 7.91
CA LYS A 60 11.87 -22.48 7.96
C LYS A 60 12.99 -21.44 8.05
N LEU A 61 12.68 -20.23 8.53
CA LEU A 61 13.67 -19.18 8.73
C LEU A 61 14.46 -19.40 10.03
N LYS A 62 15.73 -19.04 10.01
CA LYS A 62 16.51 -18.88 11.24
C LYS A 62 16.01 -17.64 11.99
N PRO A 63 16.09 -17.61 13.32
CA PRO A 63 15.64 -16.46 14.12
C PRO A 63 16.24 -15.11 13.71
N SER A 64 17.48 -15.11 13.20
CA SER A 64 18.16 -13.90 12.74
C SER A 64 17.90 -13.53 11.28
N ASP A 65 17.19 -14.38 10.53
CA ASP A 65 16.94 -14.16 9.11
C ASP A 65 15.75 -13.23 8.90
N THR A 66 16.02 -12.03 8.42
CA THR A 66 15.02 -10.99 8.09
C THR A 66 14.79 -10.82 6.59
N LEU A 67 15.24 -11.80 5.79
CA LEU A 67 15.03 -11.80 4.34
C LEU A 67 15.43 -10.47 3.65
N ASP A 68 16.52 -9.85 4.10
CA ASP A 68 16.95 -8.56 3.58
C ASP A 68 17.29 -8.60 2.08
N ASP A 69 17.61 -9.77 1.56
CA ASP A 69 17.89 -10.05 0.16
C ASP A 69 16.65 -10.47 -0.65
N PHE A 70 15.45 -10.55 -0.03
CA PHE A 70 14.22 -10.82 -0.79
C PHE A 70 13.75 -9.52 -1.47
N PRO A 71 13.83 -9.43 -2.81
CA PRO A 71 13.61 -8.17 -3.50
C PRO A 71 12.13 -7.73 -3.40
N GLY A 72 11.91 -6.54 -2.85
CA GLY A 72 10.56 -5.97 -2.70
C GLY A 72 9.82 -6.41 -1.43
N LEU A 73 10.46 -7.13 -0.49
CA LEU A 73 9.83 -7.42 0.81
C LEU A 73 9.64 -6.12 1.60
N SER A 74 8.39 -5.72 1.78
CA SER A 74 8.02 -4.48 2.49
C SER A 74 7.30 -4.72 3.81
N CYS A 75 6.67 -5.89 3.99
CA CYS A 75 5.77 -6.13 5.11
C CYS A 75 5.94 -7.53 5.68
N VAL A 76 5.72 -7.67 6.99
CA VAL A 76 5.62 -8.95 7.70
C VAL A 76 4.25 -9.09 8.32
N TYR A 77 3.61 -10.21 8.08
CA TYR A 77 2.26 -10.50 8.52
C TYR A 77 2.25 -11.33 9.79
N LEU A 78 1.64 -10.82 10.83
CA LEU A 78 1.52 -11.45 12.14
C LEU A 78 0.06 -11.84 12.39
N ARG A 79 -0.21 -13.13 12.44
CA ARG A 79 -1.52 -13.69 12.81
C ARG A 79 -1.42 -14.34 14.18
N VAL A 80 -2.31 -13.94 15.10
CA VAL A 80 -2.33 -14.45 16.47
C VAL A 80 -3.77 -14.60 16.95
N PRO A 81 -4.13 -15.69 17.66
CA PRO A 81 -5.41 -15.83 18.31
C PRO A 81 -5.61 -14.73 19.40
N TRP A 82 -6.82 -14.21 19.52
CA TRP A 82 -7.16 -13.20 20.53
C TRP A 82 -6.78 -13.63 21.95
N SER A 83 -7.04 -14.90 22.32
CA SER A 83 -6.74 -15.42 23.66
C SER A 83 -5.28 -15.31 24.08
N PHE A 84 -4.35 -15.23 23.13
CA PHE A 84 -2.94 -15.07 23.44
C PHE A 84 -2.60 -13.63 23.78
N LEU A 85 -3.29 -12.68 23.16
CA LEU A 85 -3.09 -11.25 23.39
C LEU A 85 -3.83 -10.74 24.62
N GLU A 86 -4.96 -11.36 24.98
CA GLU A 86 -5.75 -11.01 26.14
C GLU A 86 -6.12 -12.28 26.94
N PRO A 87 -5.13 -12.90 27.62
CA PRO A 87 -5.34 -14.15 28.37
C PRO A 87 -6.31 -13.99 29.55
N GLN A 88 -6.48 -12.80 30.06
CA GLN A 88 -7.47 -12.40 31.07
C GLN A 88 -8.06 -11.05 30.64
N GLU A 89 -9.31 -10.80 31.00
CA GLU A 89 -10.00 -9.55 30.65
C GLU A 89 -9.16 -8.32 31.04
N SER A 90 -8.92 -7.43 30.08
CA SER A 90 -8.12 -6.20 30.21
C SER A 90 -6.65 -6.42 30.60
N LYS A 91 -6.11 -7.65 30.42
CA LYS A 91 -4.70 -7.96 30.62
C LYS A 91 -4.06 -8.34 29.28
N PHE A 92 -3.44 -7.34 28.66
CA PHE A 92 -2.92 -7.48 27.31
C PHE A 92 -1.45 -7.89 27.29
N ASN A 93 -1.13 -8.82 26.39
CA ASN A 93 0.22 -9.33 26.15
C ASN A 93 0.72 -8.93 24.76
N TRP A 94 0.82 -7.63 24.53
CA TRP A 94 1.22 -7.06 23.23
C TRP A 94 2.65 -7.47 22.80
N SER A 95 3.49 -7.88 23.75
CA SER A 95 4.86 -8.33 23.44
C SER A 95 4.90 -9.53 22.47
N LEU A 96 3.80 -10.28 22.36
CA LEU A 96 3.66 -11.37 21.38
C LEU A 96 3.62 -10.86 19.94
N LEU A 97 3.23 -9.62 19.73
CA LEU A 97 3.30 -8.95 18.43
C LEU A 97 4.57 -8.08 18.33
N ASP A 98 4.82 -7.23 19.32
CA ASP A 98 5.86 -6.21 19.25
C ASP A 98 7.27 -6.79 19.21
N THR A 99 7.54 -7.82 20.04
CA THR A 99 8.87 -8.43 20.09
C THR A 99 9.28 -9.08 18.78
N PRO A 100 8.44 -9.94 18.13
CA PRO A 100 8.81 -10.47 16.82
C PRO A 100 8.81 -9.42 15.72
N ALA A 101 7.95 -8.39 15.84
CA ALA A 101 7.88 -7.31 14.87
C ALA A 101 9.15 -6.45 14.85
N GLN A 102 9.74 -6.19 16.01
CA GLN A 102 10.82 -5.21 16.18
C GLN A 102 12.00 -5.45 15.22
N ARG A 103 12.46 -6.69 15.10
CA ARG A 103 13.58 -7.01 14.22
C ARG A 103 13.32 -6.73 12.74
N TRP A 104 12.06 -6.77 12.32
CA TRP A 104 11.63 -6.44 10.95
C TRP A 104 11.50 -4.93 10.77
N VAL A 105 10.95 -4.26 11.77
CA VAL A 105 10.83 -2.79 11.81
C VAL A 105 12.23 -2.15 11.79
N ASP A 106 13.19 -2.68 12.54
CA ASP A 106 14.59 -2.22 12.56
C ASP A 106 15.25 -2.34 11.18
N LYS A 107 14.71 -3.16 10.30
CA LYS A 107 15.13 -3.31 8.89
C LYS A 107 14.25 -2.51 7.92
N GLY A 108 13.46 -1.56 8.41
CA GLY A 108 12.61 -0.69 7.61
C GLY A 108 11.39 -1.37 6.99
N LYS A 109 10.97 -2.54 7.51
CA LYS A 109 9.78 -3.24 7.06
C LYS A 109 8.59 -2.86 7.94
N GLN A 110 7.40 -2.87 7.38
CA GLN A 110 6.16 -2.69 8.13
C GLN A 110 5.62 -4.04 8.62
N ILE A 111 4.62 -4.00 9.49
CA ILE A 111 3.88 -5.17 9.94
C ILE A 111 2.42 -5.09 9.48
N ALA A 112 1.80 -6.23 9.25
CA ALA A 112 0.36 -6.37 9.09
C ALA A 112 -0.16 -7.31 10.17
N LEU A 113 -1.38 -7.09 10.64
CA LEU A 113 -1.94 -7.81 11.78
C LEU A 113 -3.26 -8.48 11.42
N ARG A 114 -3.44 -9.73 11.86
CA ARG A 114 -4.73 -10.44 11.88
C ARG A 114 -4.92 -11.12 13.22
N ILE A 115 -5.94 -10.72 13.95
CA ILE A 115 -6.28 -11.33 15.24
C ILE A 115 -7.52 -12.20 15.04
N SER A 116 -7.33 -13.52 15.18
CA SER A 116 -8.40 -14.47 14.93
C SER A 116 -9.18 -14.79 16.21
N SER A 117 -10.49 -14.97 16.06
CA SER A 117 -11.40 -15.41 17.13
C SER A 117 -11.76 -16.89 17.06
N THR A 118 -11.48 -17.55 15.93
CA THR A 118 -11.73 -18.98 15.72
C THR A 118 -10.57 -19.62 14.98
N GLU A 119 -10.11 -20.76 15.50
CA GLU A 119 -9.02 -21.54 14.92
C GLU A 119 -9.38 -23.03 14.85
N SER A 120 -8.82 -23.75 13.89
CA SER A 120 -9.03 -25.18 13.69
C SER A 120 -8.02 -26.08 14.41
N TRP A 121 -7.10 -25.49 15.18
CA TRP A 121 -6.02 -26.20 15.88
C TRP A 121 -5.99 -25.92 17.39
N MET A 122 -6.82 -25.00 17.88
CA MET A 122 -6.98 -24.71 19.29
C MET A 122 -8.44 -24.43 19.64
N ARG A 123 -8.89 -24.88 20.81
CA ARG A 123 -10.27 -24.71 21.26
C ARG A 123 -10.64 -23.25 21.51
N TRP A 124 -9.77 -22.50 22.16
CA TRP A 124 -10.04 -21.17 22.66
C TRP A 124 -9.19 -20.13 21.94
N ALA A 125 -9.50 -19.88 20.68
CA ALA A 125 -8.93 -18.71 19.96
C ALA A 125 -9.56 -17.42 20.45
N THR A 126 -10.88 -17.36 20.63
CA THR A 126 -11.53 -16.42 21.54
C THR A 126 -11.16 -16.81 22.98
N PRO A 127 -10.78 -15.86 23.85
CA PRO A 127 -10.43 -16.20 25.23
C PRO A 127 -11.54 -16.94 25.96
N LYS A 128 -11.17 -18.01 26.72
CA LYS A 128 -12.15 -18.79 27.48
C LYS A 128 -12.99 -17.94 28.44
N TRP A 129 -12.39 -16.89 29.01
CA TRP A 129 -13.11 -15.99 29.92
C TRP A 129 -14.28 -15.25 29.22
N VAL A 130 -14.25 -15.06 27.90
CA VAL A 130 -15.38 -14.51 27.11
C VAL A 130 -16.55 -15.49 27.12
N HIS A 131 -16.26 -16.77 26.85
CA HIS A 131 -17.27 -17.84 26.98
C HIS A 131 -17.81 -17.91 28.42
N ASP A 132 -16.93 -17.91 29.42
CA ASP A 132 -17.33 -18.02 30.84
C ASP A 132 -18.14 -16.79 31.32
N ALA A 133 -18.01 -15.64 30.63
CA ALA A 133 -18.85 -14.47 30.84
C ALA A 133 -20.25 -14.59 30.21
N GLY A 134 -20.55 -15.72 29.57
CA GLY A 134 -21.86 -16.03 29.02
C GLY A 134 -22.00 -15.83 27.50
N ALA A 135 -20.91 -15.61 26.78
CA ALA A 135 -20.95 -15.54 25.31
C ALA A 135 -21.41 -16.90 24.73
N LYS A 136 -22.38 -16.84 23.82
CA LYS A 136 -22.86 -18.01 23.11
C LYS A 136 -21.91 -18.39 21.97
N GLY A 137 -21.95 -19.67 21.58
CA GLY A 137 -21.14 -20.19 20.50
C GLY A 137 -21.42 -21.68 20.29
N TYR A 138 -20.60 -22.28 19.42
CA TYR A 138 -20.80 -23.63 18.93
C TYR A 138 -19.52 -24.43 19.07
N ASN A 139 -19.62 -25.66 19.63
CA ASN A 139 -18.55 -26.63 19.47
C ASN A 139 -18.57 -27.16 18.04
N PHE A 140 -17.40 -27.44 17.49
CA PHE A 140 -17.30 -27.99 16.15
C PHE A 140 -16.14 -28.98 16.00
N THR A 141 -16.24 -29.83 14.99
CA THR A 141 -15.16 -30.68 14.49
C THR A 141 -14.86 -30.29 13.05
N VAL A 142 -13.58 -30.08 12.73
CA VAL A 142 -13.13 -29.73 11.38
C VAL A 142 -13.67 -30.75 10.35
N GLY A 143 -14.30 -30.21 9.30
CA GLY A 143 -14.93 -31.02 8.24
C GLY A 143 -16.33 -31.54 8.55
N LYS A 144 -16.72 -31.70 9.83
CA LYS A 144 -18.08 -32.13 10.20
C LYS A 144 -19.05 -30.94 10.33
N GLY A 145 -18.60 -29.83 10.89
CA GLY A 145 -19.44 -28.68 11.27
C GLY A 145 -19.73 -28.68 12.77
N VAL A 146 -20.89 -28.14 13.18
CA VAL A 146 -21.35 -28.15 14.58
C VAL A 146 -21.33 -29.59 15.11
N ASP A 147 -20.74 -29.79 16.28
CA ASP A 147 -20.55 -31.07 16.94
C ASP A 147 -20.49 -30.84 18.47
N GLU A 148 -21.46 -31.31 19.24
CA GLU A 148 -21.56 -31.05 20.69
C GLU A 148 -20.28 -31.51 21.43
N ASP A 149 -19.67 -32.60 20.99
CA ASP A 149 -18.42 -33.14 21.54
C ASP A 149 -17.18 -32.63 20.80
N GLY A 150 -17.37 -31.66 19.90
CA GLY A 150 -16.30 -31.10 19.07
C GLY A 150 -15.17 -30.47 19.92
N PRO A 151 -13.91 -30.68 19.50
CA PRO A 151 -12.75 -30.22 20.27
C PRO A 151 -12.52 -28.71 20.18
N PHE A 152 -13.16 -28.02 19.24
CA PHE A 152 -12.99 -26.59 18.98
C PHE A 152 -14.25 -25.81 19.33
N TRP A 153 -14.11 -24.51 19.57
CA TRP A 153 -15.21 -23.61 19.85
C TRP A 153 -15.18 -22.37 18.95
N GLU A 154 -16.33 -22.01 18.42
CA GLU A 154 -16.58 -20.86 17.59
C GLU A 154 -17.64 -19.98 18.24
N PRO A 155 -17.42 -18.65 18.42
CA PRO A 155 -18.45 -17.77 18.98
C PRO A 155 -19.65 -17.65 18.02
N ASP A 156 -20.82 -17.39 18.55
CA ASP A 156 -21.88 -16.79 17.74
C ASP A 156 -21.47 -15.32 17.48
N TYR A 157 -21.12 -15.04 16.26
CA TYR A 157 -20.53 -13.75 15.85
C TYR A 157 -21.43 -12.53 16.03
N LYS A 158 -22.70 -12.74 16.38
CA LYS A 158 -23.64 -11.67 16.77
C LYS A 158 -24.04 -11.69 18.25
N ASP A 159 -23.46 -12.58 19.03
CA ASP A 159 -23.74 -12.64 20.46
C ASP A 159 -23.33 -11.33 21.15
N PRO A 160 -24.23 -10.69 21.92
CA PRO A 160 -23.96 -9.37 22.50
C PRO A 160 -22.85 -9.38 23.54
N VAL A 161 -22.60 -10.49 24.25
CA VAL A 161 -21.52 -10.61 25.22
C VAL A 161 -20.18 -10.68 24.48
N PHE A 162 -20.12 -11.55 23.44
CA PHE A 162 -18.93 -11.65 22.60
C PHE A 162 -18.60 -10.29 21.94
N LEU A 163 -19.56 -9.64 21.31
CA LEU A 163 -19.38 -8.34 20.65
C LEU A 163 -18.91 -7.24 21.60
N LYS A 164 -19.48 -7.20 22.81
CA LYS A 164 -19.06 -6.22 23.83
C LYS A 164 -17.60 -6.41 24.26
N LYS A 165 -17.17 -7.67 24.41
CA LYS A 165 -15.78 -7.98 24.80
C LYS A 165 -14.82 -7.72 23.63
N LEU A 166 -15.23 -8.05 22.42
CA LEU A 166 -14.47 -7.74 21.19
C LEU A 166 -14.31 -6.23 20.99
N ASP A 167 -15.37 -5.46 21.22
CA ASP A 167 -15.34 -3.99 21.13
C ASP A 167 -14.27 -3.39 22.07
N HIS A 168 -14.20 -3.88 23.30
CA HIS A 168 -13.19 -3.46 24.28
C HIS A 168 -11.77 -3.87 23.86
N PHE A 169 -11.61 -5.08 23.33
CA PHE A 169 -10.31 -5.55 22.83
C PHE A 169 -9.83 -4.69 21.65
N LEU A 170 -10.73 -4.39 20.69
CA LEU A 170 -10.38 -3.57 19.52
C LEU A 170 -10.07 -2.12 19.89
N ASP A 171 -10.70 -1.58 20.93
CA ASP A 171 -10.35 -0.25 21.47
C ASP A 171 -8.90 -0.21 21.95
N ALA A 172 -8.51 -1.16 22.79
CA ALA A 172 -7.13 -1.27 23.29
C ALA A 172 -6.11 -1.57 22.18
N MET A 173 -6.51 -2.34 21.15
CA MET A 173 -5.67 -2.62 20.01
C MET A 173 -5.48 -1.37 19.14
N ALA A 174 -6.53 -0.58 18.95
CA ALA A 174 -6.47 0.65 18.16
C ALA A 174 -5.66 1.74 18.87
N GLU A 175 -5.80 1.89 20.19
CA GLU A 175 -4.96 2.81 20.97
C GLU A 175 -3.46 2.58 20.72
N ARG A 176 -3.07 1.31 20.48
CA ARG A 176 -1.67 0.94 20.25
C ARG A 176 -1.23 1.02 18.78
N TYR A 177 -2.08 0.62 17.86
CA TYR A 177 -1.67 0.37 16.47
C TYR A 177 -2.32 1.29 15.43
N ASP A 178 -3.40 2.03 15.73
CA ASP A 178 -4.02 2.91 14.75
C ASP A 178 -3.15 4.13 14.43
N GLY A 179 -2.80 4.27 13.17
CA GLY A 179 -1.92 5.33 12.70
C GLY A 179 -0.45 5.13 13.04
N ASN A 180 -0.05 3.96 13.53
CA ASN A 180 1.36 3.63 13.72
C ASN A 180 2.04 3.47 12.34
N PRO A 181 3.09 4.26 12.03
CA PRO A 181 3.73 4.22 10.71
C PRO A 181 4.39 2.87 10.37
N ASN A 182 4.63 2.03 11.39
CA ASN A 182 5.16 0.69 11.20
C ASN A 182 4.07 -0.35 10.89
N VAL A 183 2.77 0.03 10.90
CA VAL A 183 1.66 -0.87 10.57
C VAL A 183 1.15 -0.56 9.17
N ALA A 184 1.25 -1.53 8.25
CA ALA A 184 0.82 -1.38 6.87
C ALA A 184 -0.71 -1.50 6.75
N PHE A 185 -1.28 -2.54 7.35
CA PHE A 185 -2.72 -2.80 7.37
C PHE A 185 -3.12 -3.76 8.49
N ILE A 186 -4.41 -3.82 8.79
CA ILE A 186 -5.00 -4.74 9.78
C ILE A 186 -6.18 -5.45 9.12
N ASP A 187 -6.15 -6.79 9.14
CA ASP A 187 -7.27 -7.60 8.66
C ASP A 187 -8.41 -7.62 9.69
N ILE A 188 -9.64 -7.60 9.20
CA ILE A 188 -10.84 -7.88 10.00
C ILE A 188 -10.88 -9.38 10.30
N GLY A 189 -10.13 -9.79 11.33
CA GLY A 189 -9.90 -11.20 11.67
C GLY A 189 -10.87 -11.80 12.68
N SER A 190 -11.83 -11.04 13.17
CA SER A 190 -12.73 -11.47 14.26
C SER A 190 -13.93 -12.28 13.81
N PHE A 191 -14.10 -12.53 12.51
CA PHE A 191 -15.19 -13.32 11.95
C PHE A 191 -14.66 -14.50 11.12
N GLY A 192 -15.20 -15.68 11.38
CA GLY A 192 -14.86 -16.90 10.65
C GLY A 192 -13.61 -17.61 11.16
N VAL A 193 -13.42 -18.84 10.72
CA VAL A 193 -12.25 -19.64 11.04
C VAL A 193 -11.01 -18.99 10.43
N TRP A 194 -9.91 -18.99 11.18
CA TRP A 194 -8.64 -18.32 10.82
C TRP A 194 -8.74 -16.80 10.64
N GLY A 195 -9.93 -16.21 10.92
CA GLY A 195 -10.21 -14.80 10.64
C GLY A 195 -10.40 -14.51 9.16
N GLU A 196 -10.88 -15.47 8.38
CA GLU A 196 -11.00 -15.40 6.91
C GLU A 196 -12.44 -15.20 6.41
N GLY A 197 -13.40 -14.91 7.31
CA GLY A 197 -14.75 -14.53 6.89
C GLY A 197 -15.69 -15.69 6.58
N HIS A 198 -15.26 -16.92 6.68
CA HIS A 198 -16.04 -18.11 6.38
C HIS A 198 -16.13 -19.08 7.57
N THR A 199 -17.13 -19.96 7.56
CA THR A 199 -17.39 -20.97 8.59
C THR A 199 -17.38 -22.40 8.04
N TRP A 200 -17.08 -22.60 6.77
CA TRP A 200 -17.19 -23.90 6.14
C TRP A 200 -16.15 -24.91 6.66
N ALA A 201 -15.04 -24.45 7.24
CA ALA A 201 -14.04 -25.28 7.91
C ALA A 201 -14.28 -25.42 9.42
N SER A 202 -15.24 -24.66 10.00
CA SER A 202 -15.64 -24.70 11.42
C SER A 202 -17.07 -25.20 11.58
N SER A 203 -17.97 -24.37 12.08
CA SER A 203 -19.37 -24.74 12.36
C SER A 203 -20.21 -25.05 11.11
N LYS A 204 -19.85 -24.54 9.96
CA LYS A 204 -20.65 -24.57 8.70
C LYS A 204 -21.96 -23.83 8.80
N LEU A 205 -22.16 -22.99 9.80
CA LEU A 205 -23.37 -22.21 9.95
C LEU A 205 -23.39 -21.05 8.93
N PRO A 206 -24.53 -20.82 8.27
CA PRO A 206 -24.71 -19.66 7.42
C PRO A 206 -24.96 -18.43 8.28
N PHE A 207 -24.04 -17.48 8.27
CA PHE A 207 -24.25 -16.17 8.91
C PHE A 207 -24.76 -15.16 7.87
N ASP A 208 -25.73 -14.33 8.30
CA ASP A 208 -26.32 -13.32 7.48
C ASP A 208 -25.43 -12.09 7.26
N PHE A 209 -25.90 -11.15 6.43
CA PHE A 209 -25.19 -9.90 6.16
C PHE A 209 -24.94 -9.08 7.42
N GLU A 210 -25.95 -8.96 8.31
CA GLU A 210 -25.82 -8.15 9.52
C GLU A 210 -24.77 -8.72 10.49
N SER A 211 -24.67 -10.04 10.59
CA SER A 211 -23.64 -10.69 11.41
C SER A 211 -22.22 -10.34 10.96
N ARG A 212 -21.98 -10.26 9.64
CA ARG A 212 -20.69 -9.88 9.06
C ARG A 212 -20.44 -8.38 9.14
N LYS A 213 -21.49 -7.59 8.87
CA LYS A 213 -21.46 -6.12 8.89
C LYS A 213 -21.04 -5.56 10.25
N ILE A 214 -21.52 -6.14 11.35
CA ILE A 214 -21.15 -5.71 12.71
C ILE A 214 -19.66 -5.75 12.91
N HIS A 215 -18.96 -6.76 12.41
CA HIS A 215 -17.49 -6.87 12.53
C HIS A 215 -16.78 -5.77 11.72
N VAL A 216 -17.23 -5.48 10.50
CA VAL A 216 -16.71 -4.35 9.72
C VAL A 216 -16.91 -3.05 10.48
N ASP A 217 -18.09 -2.81 11.04
CA ASP A 217 -18.41 -1.59 11.79
C ASP A 217 -17.55 -1.43 13.05
N LEU A 218 -17.30 -2.52 13.79
CA LEU A 218 -16.45 -2.51 14.99
C LEU A 218 -15.01 -2.11 14.66
N TYR A 219 -14.41 -2.71 13.63
CA TYR A 219 -13.07 -2.30 13.22
C TYR A 219 -13.05 -0.85 12.73
N CYS A 220 -14.01 -0.44 11.89
CA CYS A 220 -14.11 0.94 11.43
C CYS A 220 -14.43 1.95 12.54
N LYS A 221 -15.03 1.50 13.66
CA LYS A 221 -15.25 2.32 14.85
C LYS A 221 -13.93 2.71 15.52
N HIS A 222 -12.99 1.79 15.61
CA HIS A 222 -11.76 1.97 16.37
C HIS A 222 -10.57 2.40 15.51
N PHE A 223 -10.40 1.83 14.32
CA PHE A 223 -9.30 2.16 13.42
C PHE A 223 -9.70 3.24 12.42
N LYS A 224 -9.06 4.42 12.50
CA LYS A 224 -9.38 5.61 11.71
C LYS A 224 -8.29 5.98 10.70
N LYS A 225 -7.06 5.53 10.93
CA LYS A 225 -5.88 5.93 10.17
C LYS A 225 -5.21 4.76 9.46
N THR A 226 -5.17 3.61 10.11
CA THR A 226 -4.57 2.40 9.56
C THR A 226 -5.50 1.76 8.54
N LEU A 227 -4.96 1.34 7.40
CA LEU A 227 -5.70 0.63 6.37
C LEU A 227 -6.26 -0.68 6.95
N LEU A 228 -7.57 -0.88 6.79
CA LEU A 228 -8.24 -2.14 7.12
C LEU A 228 -8.38 -2.99 5.87
N ALA A 229 -8.34 -4.31 6.03
CA ALA A 229 -8.57 -5.28 4.97
C ALA A 229 -9.64 -6.30 5.34
N ILE A 230 -10.41 -6.74 4.36
CA ILE A 230 -11.42 -7.80 4.48
C ILE A 230 -11.08 -8.93 3.52
N SER A 231 -11.22 -10.18 3.99
CA SER A 231 -11.06 -11.34 3.11
C SER A 231 -12.21 -11.42 2.09
N ASP A 232 -11.91 -11.90 0.89
CA ASP A 232 -12.90 -12.20 -0.16
C ASP A 232 -13.94 -13.23 0.30
N ASP A 233 -13.57 -14.17 1.14
CA ASP A 233 -14.44 -15.20 1.71
C ASP A 233 -15.54 -14.67 2.65
N PHE A 234 -15.47 -13.41 3.09
CA PHE A 234 -16.60 -12.74 3.74
C PHE A 234 -17.86 -12.68 2.85
N ALA A 235 -17.67 -12.65 1.54
CA ALA A 235 -18.79 -12.73 0.59
C ALA A 235 -19.52 -14.08 0.64
N GLY A 236 -18.83 -15.13 1.14
CA GLY A 236 -19.33 -16.49 1.07
C GLY A 236 -19.26 -17.06 -0.36
N PRO A 237 -19.86 -18.23 -0.62
CA PRO A 237 -19.87 -18.82 -1.94
C PRO A 237 -20.56 -17.90 -2.93
N GLY A 238 -19.82 -17.39 -3.89
CA GLY A 238 -20.29 -16.52 -4.96
C GLY A 238 -20.01 -17.12 -6.33
N GLU A 239 -20.62 -16.52 -7.36
CA GLU A 239 -20.31 -16.81 -8.75
C GLU A 239 -19.75 -15.54 -9.41
N PRO A 240 -18.81 -15.68 -10.36
CA PRO A 240 -18.27 -14.53 -11.08
C PRO A 240 -19.36 -13.59 -11.64
N GLY A 241 -19.11 -12.29 -11.54
CA GLY A 241 -20.04 -11.26 -12.03
C GLY A 241 -21.24 -10.98 -11.12
N ARG A 242 -21.29 -11.58 -9.92
CA ARG A 242 -22.31 -11.26 -8.92
C ARG A 242 -21.91 -10.05 -8.07
N HIS A 243 -22.95 -9.46 -7.47
CA HIS A 243 -22.82 -8.45 -6.43
C HIS A 243 -22.48 -9.10 -5.08
N PHE A 244 -21.53 -8.53 -4.35
CA PHE A 244 -21.05 -9.05 -3.05
C PHE A 244 -21.31 -8.02 -1.95
N PRO A 245 -22.51 -8.01 -1.32
CA PRO A 245 -22.96 -6.92 -0.47
C PRO A 245 -22.03 -6.55 0.67
N ILE A 246 -21.39 -7.53 1.31
CA ILE A 246 -20.53 -7.27 2.47
C ILE A 246 -19.19 -6.65 2.07
N THR A 247 -18.57 -7.11 0.99
CA THR A 247 -17.33 -6.54 0.49
C THR A 247 -17.56 -5.16 -0.12
N ASP A 248 -18.70 -4.95 -0.80
CA ASP A 248 -19.12 -3.63 -1.28
C ASP A 248 -19.34 -2.65 -0.13
N TYR A 249 -19.97 -3.14 0.96
CA TYR A 249 -20.12 -2.35 2.18
C TYR A 249 -18.76 -1.98 2.79
N ALA A 250 -17.85 -2.94 2.90
CA ALA A 250 -16.50 -2.72 3.42
C ALA A 250 -15.74 -1.68 2.57
N LEU A 251 -15.80 -1.79 1.24
CA LEU A 251 -15.23 -0.80 0.32
C LEU A 251 -15.81 0.61 0.57
N SER A 252 -17.10 0.72 0.81
CA SER A 252 -17.76 2.00 1.11
C SER A 252 -17.23 2.65 2.41
N LYS A 253 -16.65 1.85 3.31
CA LYS A 253 -16.03 2.28 4.56
C LYS A 253 -14.52 2.51 4.43
N GLY A 254 -13.91 2.31 3.26
CA GLY A 254 -12.48 2.43 3.05
C GLY A 254 -11.67 1.20 3.48
N VAL A 255 -12.32 0.06 3.66
CA VAL A 255 -11.69 -1.24 3.91
C VAL A 255 -11.32 -1.86 2.58
N THR A 256 -10.07 -2.34 2.44
CA THR A 256 -9.59 -2.94 1.19
C THR A 256 -9.81 -4.45 1.13
N LEU A 257 -9.61 -5.02 -0.07
CA LEU A 257 -9.75 -6.46 -0.34
C LEU A 257 -8.43 -7.19 -0.05
N ARG A 258 -8.52 -8.33 0.65
CA ARG A 258 -7.51 -9.38 0.69
C ARG A 258 -8.11 -10.65 0.10
N ASP A 259 -7.54 -11.16 -0.99
CA ASP A 259 -7.93 -12.44 -1.60
C ASP A 259 -6.86 -13.48 -1.30
N ASP A 260 -7.23 -14.61 -0.70
CA ASP A 260 -6.33 -15.70 -0.31
C ASP A 260 -6.47 -16.95 -1.17
N SER A 261 -7.14 -16.85 -2.30
CA SER A 261 -7.43 -17.98 -3.19
C SER A 261 -6.32 -18.30 -4.22
N ILE A 262 -5.25 -17.50 -4.29
CA ILE A 262 -4.24 -17.63 -5.33
C ILE A 262 -3.45 -18.93 -5.19
N CYS A 263 -3.37 -19.72 -6.27
CA CYS A 263 -2.73 -21.04 -6.31
C CYS A 263 -3.34 -22.10 -5.34
N VAL A 264 -4.55 -21.90 -4.85
CA VAL A 264 -5.28 -22.90 -4.05
C VAL A 264 -5.72 -24.08 -4.91
N GLN A 265 -6.08 -23.81 -6.16
CA GLN A 265 -6.50 -24.81 -7.13
C GLN A 265 -5.61 -24.79 -8.39
N PRO A 266 -5.40 -25.97 -9.04
CA PRO A 266 -4.72 -26.01 -10.33
C PRO A 266 -5.60 -25.41 -11.44
N PRO A 267 -4.99 -24.97 -12.55
CA PRO A 267 -5.74 -24.55 -13.72
C PRO A 267 -6.78 -25.61 -14.17
N PRO A 268 -7.91 -25.22 -14.75
CA PRO A 268 -8.23 -23.88 -15.27
C PRO A 268 -8.73 -22.89 -14.21
N ARG A 269 -9.05 -23.32 -13.01
CA ARG A 269 -9.52 -22.44 -11.93
C ARG A 269 -8.35 -22.06 -11.03
N SER A 270 -7.90 -20.81 -11.14
CA SER A 270 -6.71 -20.34 -10.43
C SER A 270 -7.04 -19.55 -9.17
N TRP A 271 -8.21 -18.90 -9.11
CA TRP A 271 -8.73 -18.11 -7.99
C TRP A 271 -10.26 -17.99 -8.05
N PHE A 272 -10.88 -17.39 -7.01
CA PHE A 272 -12.32 -17.46 -6.81
C PHE A 272 -13.07 -16.16 -7.13
N HIS A 273 -12.59 -14.99 -6.66
CA HIS A 273 -13.35 -13.76 -6.65
C HIS A 273 -12.64 -12.58 -7.32
N ALA A 274 -11.96 -12.81 -8.45
CA ALA A 274 -11.23 -11.76 -9.18
C ALA A 274 -12.11 -10.55 -9.58
N GLU A 275 -13.40 -10.78 -9.76
CA GLU A 275 -14.36 -9.73 -10.10
C GLU A 275 -14.54 -8.70 -8.99
N MET A 276 -14.32 -9.04 -7.71
CA MET A 276 -14.34 -8.08 -6.61
C MET A 276 -13.23 -7.06 -6.73
N ALA A 277 -12.03 -7.48 -7.12
CA ALA A 277 -10.87 -6.61 -7.19
C ALA A 277 -11.10 -5.39 -8.10
N LYS A 278 -11.95 -5.52 -9.14
CA LYS A 278 -12.28 -4.44 -10.07
C LYS A 278 -12.93 -3.23 -9.39
N GLU A 279 -13.65 -3.46 -8.31
CA GLU A 279 -14.28 -2.39 -7.52
C GLU A 279 -13.29 -1.74 -6.54
N PHE A 280 -12.29 -2.50 -6.08
CA PHE A 280 -11.36 -2.06 -5.04
C PHE A 280 -10.14 -1.34 -5.60
N TRP A 281 -9.42 -1.91 -6.57
CA TRP A 281 -8.14 -1.40 -7.02
C TRP A 281 -8.16 0.05 -7.55
N PRO A 282 -9.25 0.60 -8.10
CA PRO A 282 -9.25 2.02 -8.48
C PRO A 282 -9.12 2.98 -7.29
N LYS A 283 -9.40 2.50 -6.07
CA LYS A 283 -9.51 3.32 -4.86
C LYS A 283 -8.50 2.93 -3.77
N LEU A 284 -8.27 1.62 -3.59
CA LEU A 284 -7.52 1.05 -2.47
C LEU A 284 -6.55 -0.04 -2.94
N PRO A 285 -5.42 -0.24 -2.22
CA PRO A 285 -4.44 -1.27 -2.57
C PRO A 285 -4.99 -2.68 -2.31
N VAL A 286 -5.10 -3.50 -3.35
CA VAL A 286 -5.52 -4.89 -3.24
C VAL A 286 -4.38 -5.76 -2.73
N ILE A 287 -4.70 -6.68 -1.82
CA ILE A 287 -3.76 -7.60 -1.16
C ILE A 287 -4.04 -9.01 -1.66
N LEU A 288 -3.01 -9.71 -2.13
CA LEU A 288 -3.13 -11.11 -2.54
C LEU A 288 -2.36 -12.03 -1.60
N GLU A 289 -2.97 -13.16 -1.28
CA GLU A 289 -2.34 -14.25 -0.57
C GLU A 289 -2.37 -15.52 -1.43
N HIS A 290 -1.19 -16.07 -1.72
CA HIS A 290 -1.12 -17.38 -2.36
C HIS A 290 -1.15 -18.49 -1.31
N GLU A 291 -1.65 -19.66 -1.67
CA GLU A 291 -1.59 -20.84 -0.82
C GLU A 291 -0.16 -21.14 -0.37
N HIS A 292 -0.01 -21.82 0.75
CA HIS A 292 1.27 -22.35 1.25
C HIS A 292 2.10 -22.95 0.12
N TYR A 293 3.27 -22.38 -0.15
CA TYR A 293 4.11 -22.73 -1.30
C TYR A 293 4.31 -24.24 -1.49
N GLY A 294 4.66 -24.96 -0.40
CA GLY A 294 4.84 -26.39 -0.47
C GLY A 294 3.54 -27.19 -0.72
N SER A 295 2.39 -26.67 -0.33
CA SER A 295 1.09 -27.29 -0.58
C SER A 295 0.68 -27.11 -2.04
N SER A 296 0.75 -25.91 -2.57
CA SER A 296 0.39 -25.62 -3.96
C SER A 296 1.29 -26.36 -4.95
N LYS A 297 2.58 -26.54 -4.63
CA LYS A 297 3.47 -27.42 -5.42
C LYS A 297 3.00 -28.87 -5.44
N ARG A 298 2.63 -29.44 -4.29
CA ARG A 298 2.14 -30.83 -4.23
C ARG A 298 0.84 -31.05 -5.01
N LYS A 299 0.00 -29.99 -5.07
CA LYS A 299 -1.27 -30.01 -5.82
C LYS A 299 -1.11 -29.69 -7.32
N ASN A 300 0.10 -29.39 -7.79
CA ASN A 300 0.37 -28.85 -9.13
C ASN A 300 -0.36 -27.52 -9.42
N ALA A 301 -0.69 -26.76 -8.38
CA ALA A 301 -1.36 -25.46 -8.51
C ALA A 301 -0.36 -24.30 -8.67
N TRP A 302 0.91 -24.52 -8.32
CA TRP A 302 1.96 -23.52 -8.49
C TRP A 302 2.45 -23.37 -9.94
N GLY A 303 2.61 -24.50 -10.64
CA GLY A 303 3.22 -24.51 -11.96
C GLY A 303 4.66 -23.98 -11.94
N ASP A 304 4.94 -23.01 -12.80
CA ASP A 304 6.19 -22.25 -12.88
C ASP A 304 6.12 -20.90 -12.14
N GLY A 305 5.06 -20.65 -11.38
CA GLY A 305 4.81 -19.39 -10.68
C GLY A 305 4.20 -18.28 -11.56
N SER A 306 3.99 -18.51 -12.84
CA SER A 306 3.40 -17.51 -13.75
C SER A 306 1.98 -17.08 -13.35
N LEU A 307 1.24 -17.97 -12.66
CA LEU A 307 -0.08 -17.64 -12.10
C LEU A 307 -0.04 -16.49 -11.10
N LEU A 308 1.06 -16.32 -10.35
CA LEU A 308 1.20 -15.17 -9.45
C LEU A 308 1.26 -13.85 -10.22
N LEU A 309 2.04 -13.82 -11.31
CA LEU A 309 2.12 -12.63 -12.15
C LEU A 309 0.77 -12.35 -12.82
N GLN A 310 0.09 -13.40 -13.30
CA GLN A 310 -1.25 -13.25 -13.88
C GLN A 310 -2.24 -12.68 -12.85
N ALA A 311 -2.24 -13.19 -11.61
CA ALA A 311 -3.08 -12.67 -10.54
C ALA A 311 -2.75 -11.19 -10.24
N VAL A 312 -1.45 -10.84 -10.14
CA VAL A 312 -1.02 -9.46 -9.93
C VAL A 312 -1.55 -8.51 -11.02
N GLU A 313 -1.48 -8.93 -12.30
CA GLU A 313 -2.02 -8.13 -13.41
C GLU A 313 -3.55 -8.03 -13.38
N GLU A 314 -4.25 -9.15 -13.14
CA GLU A 314 -5.71 -9.22 -13.17
C GLU A 314 -6.37 -8.48 -12.01
N TYR A 315 -5.81 -8.60 -10.81
CA TYR A 315 -6.31 -7.94 -9.60
C TYR A 315 -5.78 -6.50 -9.44
N HIS A 316 -4.85 -6.05 -10.28
CA HIS A 316 -4.14 -4.80 -10.06
C HIS A 316 -3.52 -4.74 -8.64
N ALA A 317 -2.88 -5.83 -8.24
CA ALA A 317 -2.48 -6.06 -6.86
C ALA A 317 -1.34 -5.14 -6.41
N SER A 318 -1.44 -4.67 -5.18
CA SER A 318 -0.40 -3.89 -4.51
C SER A 318 0.49 -4.75 -3.62
N TYR A 319 -0.06 -5.81 -3.05
CA TYR A 319 0.66 -6.74 -2.18
C TYR A 319 0.50 -8.18 -2.65
N MET A 320 1.55 -8.97 -2.47
CA MET A 320 1.55 -10.43 -2.65
C MET A 320 2.21 -11.09 -1.45
N SER A 321 1.61 -12.17 -0.94
CA SER A 321 2.17 -12.90 0.18
C SER A 321 3.43 -13.68 -0.17
N ILE A 322 4.25 -13.94 0.85
CA ILE A 322 5.25 -15.00 0.90
C ILE A 322 4.77 -15.97 1.96
N HIS A 323 4.16 -17.08 1.53
CA HIS A 323 3.49 -18.01 2.43
C HIS A 323 4.18 -19.36 2.38
N TRP A 324 4.82 -19.78 3.48
CA TRP A 324 5.72 -20.95 3.61
C TRP A 324 7.01 -20.86 2.79
N TRP A 325 8.08 -21.30 3.39
CA TRP A 325 9.40 -21.54 2.80
C TRP A 325 9.98 -20.37 1.99
N PRO A 326 10.06 -19.17 2.55
CA PRO A 326 10.44 -17.98 1.78
C PRO A 326 11.81 -18.11 1.11
N ARG A 327 12.78 -18.79 1.72
CA ARG A 327 14.10 -19.02 1.13
C ARG A 327 14.04 -19.96 -0.07
N ILE A 328 13.23 -21.01 0.03
CA ILE A 328 13.04 -21.97 -1.07
C ILE A 328 12.26 -21.29 -2.19
N LEU A 329 11.19 -20.57 -1.85
CA LEU A 329 10.40 -19.80 -2.80
C LEU A 329 11.28 -18.81 -3.58
N LEU A 330 12.12 -18.01 -2.89
CA LEU A 330 13.03 -17.08 -3.53
C LEU A 330 14.02 -17.80 -4.46
N ASN A 331 14.64 -18.88 -4.01
CA ASN A 331 15.68 -19.55 -4.78
C ASN A 331 15.15 -20.25 -6.03
N GLU A 332 13.94 -20.80 -5.96
CA GLU A 332 13.31 -21.51 -7.07
C GLU A 332 12.57 -20.58 -8.05
N ASN A 333 12.27 -19.33 -7.67
CA ASN A 333 11.35 -18.46 -8.43
C ASN A 333 11.91 -17.05 -8.65
N ARG A 334 13.22 -16.82 -8.63
CA ARG A 334 13.84 -15.48 -8.76
C ARG A 334 13.32 -14.72 -9.98
N ASP A 335 13.26 -15.36 -11.14
CA ASP A 335 12.86 -14.72 -12.38
C ASP A 335 11.41 -14.21 -12.36
N ILE A 336 10.50 -15.00 -11.79
CA ILE A 336 9.10 -14.59 -11.70
C ILE A 336 8.90 -13.52 -10.61
N ILE A 337 9.63 -13.59 -9.50
CA ILE A 337 9.64 -12.57 -8.45
C ILE A 337 10.12 -11.23 -9.01
N GLU A 338 11.18 -11.22 -9.83
CA GLU A 338 11.65 -10.00 -10.50
C GLU A 338 10.62 -9.43 -11.48
N LYS A 339 9.96 -10.29 -12.27
CA LYS A 339 8.88 -9.86 -13.16
C LYS A 339 7.72 -9.25 -12.38
N ILE A 340 7.31 -9.88 -11.28
CA ILE A 340 6.26 -9.37 -10.39
C ILE A 340 6.67 -8.01 -9.81
N ASN A 341 7.91 -7.84 -9.34
CA ASN A 341 8.41 -6.58 -8.79
C ASN A 341 8.39 -5.40 -9.79
N ARG A 342 8.40 -5.68 -11.07
CA ARG A 342 8.28 -4.64 -12.11
C ARG A 342 6.84 -4.20 -12.34
N ARG A 343 5.86 -4.98 -11.87
CA ARG A 343 4.44 -4.75 -12.12
C ARG A 343 3.63 -4.47 -10.87
N MET A 344 3.84 -5.23 -9.81
CA MET A 344 3.05 -5.15 -8.57
C MET A 344 3.08 -3.75 -7.95
N GLY A 345 1.90 -3.27 -7.56
CA GLY A 345 1.71 -1.92 -7.03
C GLY A 345 1.88 -0.86 -8.11
N TYR A 346 2.45 0.27 -7.74
CA TYR A 346 2.75 1.36 -8.66
C TYR A 346 4.25 1.47 -8.93
N ARG A 347 4.58 1.95 -10.13
CA ARG A 347 5.96 2.13 -10.58
C ARG A 347 6.10 3.44 -11.35
N ILE A 348 6.21 4.53 -10.58
CA ILE A 348 6.28 5.89 -11.12
C ILE A 348 7.63 6.08 -11.80
N GLN A 349 7.63 6.47 -13.08
CA GLN A 349 8.82 6.68 -13.89
C GLN A 349 8.82 8.07 -14.49
N LEU A 350 9.92 8.80 -14.35
CA LEU A 350 10.23 9.94 -15.19
C LEU A 350 10.89 9.42 -16.47
N LYS A 351 10.24 9.60 -17.61
CA LYS A 351 10.75 9.15 -18.91
C LYS A 351 11.71 10.14 -19.55
N LYS A 352 11.39 11.43 -19.37
CA LYS A 352 12.13 12.53 -20.00
C LYS A 352 11.99 13.78 -19.17
N ALA A 353 13.05 14.56 -19.08
CA ALA A 353 13.02 15.92 -18.53
C ALA A 353 13.76 16.87 -19.47
N ALA A 354 13.22 18.07 -19.62
CA ALA A 354 13.85 19.18 -20.32
C ALA A 354 13.86 20.39 -19.39
N PHE A 355 15.02 21.02 -19.24
CA PHE A 355 15.24 22.16 -18.34
C PHE A 355 16.31 23.10 -18.90
N PRO A 356 16.30 24.40 -18.55
CA PRO A 356 17.26 25.37 -19.05
C PRO A 356 18.68 25.09 -18.54
N GLU A 357 19.69 25.30 -19.37
CA GLU A 357 21.11 25.26 -18.94
C GLU A 357 21.43 26.35 -17.93
N GLN A 358 20.74 27.49 -18.06
CA GLN A 358 20.94 28.67 -17.22
C GLN A 358 19.62 29.25 -16.78
N ILE A 359 19.55 29.64 -15.53
CA ILE A 359 18.41 30.37 -14.92
C ILE A 359 18.94 31.61 -14.24
N ARG A 360 18.09 32.59 -14.01
CA ARG A 360 18.48 33.84 -13.40
C ARG A 360 17.71 34.07 -12.10
N LEU A 361 18.38 34.61 -11.09
CA LEU A 361 17.77 34.95 -9.80
C LEU A 361 16.58 35.88 -10.01
N GLY A 362 15.42 35.50 -9.47
CA GLY A 362 14.17 36.26 -9.52
C GLY A 362 13.38 36.11 -10.82
N GLU A 363 13.93 35.49 -11.86
CA GLU A 363 13.22 35.26 -13.13
C GLU A 363 12.56 33.87 -13.16
N PRO A 364 11.37 33.74 -13.79
CA PRO A 364 10.72 32.47 -13.96
C PRO A 364 11.48 31.57 -14.95
N PHE A 365 11.51 30.28 -14.66
CA PHE A 365 12.01 29.25 -15.56
C PHE A 365 11.08 28.03 -15.54
N THR A 366 11.08 27.24 -16.61
CA THR A 366 10.20 26.08 -16.75
C THR A 366 11.00 24.80 -16.90
N ILE A 367 10.59 23.77 -16.19
CA ILE A 367 11.04 22.40 -16.36
C ILE A 367 9.88 21.59 -16.93
N THR A 368 10.11 20.92 -18.07
CA THR A 368 9.13 20.02 -18.67
C THR A 368 9.53 18.58 -18.36
N SER A 369 8.61 17.81 -17.78
CA SER A 369 8.87 16.43 -17.39
C SER A 369 7.76 15.49 -17.87
N THR A 370 8.13 14.31 -18.36
CA THR A 370 7.19 13.30 -18.90
C THR A 370 7.19 12.06 -18.02
N TRP A 371 6.04 11.73 -17.49
CA TRP A 371 5.84 10.72 -16.46
C TRP A 371 4.92 9.59 -16.90
N THR A 372 5.08 8.42 -16.29
CA THR A 372 4.18 7.26 -16.45
C THR A 372 4.13 6.45 -15.17
N ASN A 373 3.06 5.67 -15.02
CA ASN A 373 2.98 4.62 -14.00
C ASN A 373 3.05 3.25 -14.68
N ALA A 374 4.20 2.60 -14.60
CA ALA A 374 4.43 1.29 -15.22
C ALA A 374 4.00 0.11 -14.34
N GLY A 375 3.46 0.36 -13.15
CA GLY A 375 2.85 -0.65 -12.28
C GLY A 375 1.44 -1.03 -12.70
N VAL A 376 0.81 -1.92 -11.93
CA VAL A 376 -0.58 -2.36 -12.17
C VAL A 376 -1.59 -1.56 -11.37
N ALA A 377 -1.18 -0.85 -10.33
CA ALA A 377 -2.06 -0.14 -9.41
C ALA A 377 -1.80 1.38 -9.41
N PRO A 378 -2.78 2.21 -9.02
CA PRO A 378 -2.56 3.62 -8.77
C PRO A 378 -1.53 3.87 -7.66
N CYS A 379 -0.86 5.02 -7.69
CA CYS A 379 -0.05 5.47 -6.57
C CYS A 379 -0.97 5.99 -5.46
N TYR A 380 -1.49 5.11 -4.61
CA TYR A 380 -2.50 5.47 -3.60
C TYR A 380 -2.05 6.56 -2.61
N PRO A 381 -0.79 6.56 -2.11
CA PRO A 381 -0.34 7.67 -1.28
C PRO A 381 -0.31 9.00 -2.03
N GLY A 382 -0.22 8.94 -3.37
CA GLY A 382 -0.01 10.14 -4.17
C GLY A 382 1.38 10.71 -3.98
N GLY A 383 1.55 11.96 -4.39
CA GLY A 383 2.78 12.74 -4.24
C GLY A 383 2.92 13.77 -5.32
N PHE A 384 3.71 14.81 -5.03
CA PHE A 384 3.98 15.93 -5.91
C PHE A 384 5.40 15.81 -6.48
N ILE A 385 5.59 16.31 -7.69
CA ILE A 385 6.90 16.38 -8.32
C ILE A 385 7.66 17.53 -7.69
N ALA A 386 8.89 17.27 -7.25
CA ALA A 386 9.77 18.30 -6.73
C ALA A 386 11.12 18.28 -7.43
N PHE A 387 11.67 19.47 -7.68
CA PHE A 387 13.02 19.66 -8.20
C PHE A 387 13.87 20.31 -7.13
N THR A 388 15.10 19.83 -6.95
CA THR A 388 16.00 20.29 -5.90
C THR A 388 17.32 20.70 -6.51
N LEU A 389 17.80 21.89 -6.15
CA LEU A 389 19.17 22.34 -6.44
C LEU A 389 20.07 22.00 -5.25
N LYS A 390 21.22 21.38 -5.54
CA LYS A 390 22.26 21.09 -4.55
C LYS A 390 23.58 21.75 -4.97
N ASP A 391 24.33 22.22 -3.98
CA ASP A 391 25.70 22.71 -4.16
C ASP A 391 26.70 21.55 -4.31
N GLU A 392 27.99 21.89 -4.44
CA GLU A 392 29.09 20.93 -4.62
C GLU A 392 29.29 20.03 -3.40
N ASP A 393 28.92 20.47 -2.21
CA ASP A 393 28.98 19.72 -0.97
C ASP A 393 27.74 18.82 -0.76
N GLY A 394 26.75 18.87 -1.66
CA GLY A 394 25.50 18.12 -1.60
C GLY A 394 24.43 18.78 -0.73
N GLY A 395 24.68 20.01 -0.27
CA GLY A 395 23.71 20.82 0.47
C GLY A 395 22.53 21.25 -0.41
N ILE A 396 21.32 21.21 0.15
CA ILE A 396 20.11 21.68 -0.56
C ILE A 396 20.07 23.20 -0.46
N VAL A 397 20.13 23.87 -1.62
CA VAL A 397 20.07 25.34 -1.70
C VAL A 397 18.69 25.86 -2.16
N ALA A 398 17.94 25.06 -2.87
CA ALA A 398 16.55 25.35 -3.23
C ALA A 398 15.77 24.07 -3.51
N ALA A 399 14.48 24.06 -3.18
CA ALA A 399 13.54 23.02 -3.54
C ALA A 399 12.27 23.65 -4.10
N PHE A 400 11.78 23.11 -5.21
CA PHE A 400 10.60 23.60 -5.93
C PHE A 400 9.62 22.44 -6.03
N CYS A 401 8.42 22.59 -5.50
CA CYS A 401 7.38 21.58 -5.58
C CYS A 401 6.28 22.03 -6.55
N ASP A 402 5.87 21.18 -7.46
CA ASP A 402 4.73 21.41 -8.34
C ASP A 402 3.48 20.76 -7.75
N GLU A 403 2.69 21.55 -7.04
CA GLU A 403 1.43 21.11 -6.44
C GLU A 403 0.26 21.05 -7.44
N SER A 404 0.47 21.45 -8.69
CA SER A 404 -0.57 21.42 -9.73
C SER A 404 -0.87 20.02 -10.26
N PHE A 405 0.04 19.07 -10.02
CA PHE A 405 -0.09 17.69 -10.47
C PHE A 405 0.31 16.70 -9.39
N ASN A 406 -0.60 15.76 -9.11
CA ASN A 406 -0.34 14.64 -8.20
C ASN A 406 -0.10 13.34 -9.00
N VAL A 407 0.98 12.60 -8.72
CA VAL A 407 1.30 11.34 -9.43
C VAL A 407 0.24 10.26 -9.28
N ARG A 408 -0.69 10.39 -8.33
CA ARG A 408 -1.88 9.53 -8.22
C ARG A 408 -2.77 9.59 -9.48
N GLU A 409 -2.70 10.69 -10.23
CA GLU A 409 -3.45 10.88 -11.48
C GLU A 409 -2.86 10.12 -12.68
N LEU A 410 -1.66 9.54 -12.54
CA LEU A 410 -1.06 8.74 -13.59
C LEU A 410 -1.84 7.43 -13.75
N SER A 411 -2.44 7.26 -14.91
CA SER A 411 -3.19 6.05 -15.23
C SER A 411 -2.27 4.84 -15.32
N VAL A 412 -2.77 3.71 -14.86
CA VAL A 412 -2.14 2.40 -15.05
C VAL A 412 -2.38 1.89 -16.48
N GLY A 413 -1.54 0.97 -16.94
CA GLY A 413 -1.68 0.38 -18.27
C GLY A 413 -1.07 -1.01 -18.33
N GLN A 414 -1.32 -1.68 -19.46
CA GLN A 414 -0.68 -2.95 -19.76
C GLN A 414 0.84 -2.79 -19.78
N GLN A 415 1.56 -3.86 -19.53
CA GLN A 415 3.01 -3.87 -19.57
C GLN A 415 3.55 -3.24 -20.85
N GLY A 416 4.42 -2.24 -20.72
CA GLY A 416 5.02 -1.50 -21.83
C GLY A 416 4.09 -0.54 -22.58
N LYS A 417 2.82 -0.41 -22.17
CA LYS A 417 1.81 0.44 -22.80
C LYS A 417 1.15 1.43 -21.83
N ALA A 418 1.76 1.66 -20.66
CA ALA A 418 1.23 2.64 -19.71
C ALA A 418 1.19 4.05 -20.33
N PRO A 419 0.10 4.81 -20.15
CA PRO A 419 -0.02 6.17 -20.65
C PRO A 419 1.09 7.07 -20.11
N VAL A 420 1.49 8.06 -20.90
CA VAL A 420 2.45 9.07 -20.46
C VAL A 420 1.74 10.42 -20.28
N LYS A 421 2.21 11.21 -19.33
CA LYS A 421 1.71 12.57 -19.06
C LYS A 421 2.90 13.53 -19.01
N THR A 422 2.85 14.61 -19.79
CA THR A 422 3.86 15.65 -19.79
C THR A 422 3.37 16.83 -18.97
N ILE A 423 4.21 17.29 -18.07
CA ILE A 423 3.96 18.39 -17.12
C ILE A 423 4.99 19.47 -17.37
N ALA A 424 4.55 20.72 -17.44
CA ALA A 424 5.40 21.90 -17.50
C ALA A 424 5.27 22.67 -16.17
N SER A 425 6.31 22.60 -15.36
CA SER A 425 6.36 23.23 -14.04
C SER A 425 7.18 24.52 -14.09
N THR A 426 6.60 25.64 -13.68
CA THR A 426 7.27 26.94 -13.72
C THR A 426 7.60 27.41 -12.32
N PHE A 427 8.85 27.79 -12.11
CA PHE A 427 9.41 28.21 -10.83
C PHE A 427 10.25 29.48 -10.98
N ALA A 428 10.63 30.08 -9.84
CA ALA A 428 11.63 31.15 -9.77
C ALA A 428 12.52 30.94 -8.54
N VAL A 429 13.83 31.14 -8.69
CA VAL A 429 14.74 31.13 -7.53
C VAL A 429 14.60 32.50 -6.84
N ALA A 430 14.23 32.50 -5.58
CA ALA A 430 13.97 33.71 -4.82
C ALA A 430 15.25 34.57 -4.68
N LEU A 431 15.11 35.90 -4.90
CA LEU A 431 16.17 36.86 -4.67
C LEU A 431 16.55 36.99 -3.20
N LYS A 432 15.56 36.92 -2.32
CA LYS A 432 15.71 36.98 -0.86
C LYS A 432 14.61 36.19 -0.18
N THR A 433 14.96 35.48 0.89
CA THR A 433 13.99 34.97 1.85
C THR A 433 13.76 36.01 2.94
N TYR A 434 12.51 36.16 3.39
CA TYR A 434 12.11 37.16 4.37
C TYR A 434 12.93 37.04 5.66
N GLY A 435 13.71 38.12 5.97
CA GLY A 435 14.50 38.18 7.19
C GLY A 435 15.84 37.42 7.21
N PHE A 436 16.24 36.76 6.12
CA PHE A 436 17.49 35.99 6.04
C PHE A 436 18.38 36.42 4.87
N ALA A 437 19.67 36.11 4.95
CA ALA A 437 20.60 36.29 3.83
C ALA A 437 20.13 35.47 2.62
N PRO A 438 20.50 35.86 1.38
CA PRO A 438 20.15 35.07 0.19
C PRO A 438 20.74 33.67 0.36
N ILE A 439 19.86 32.69 0.29
CA ILE A 439 20.23 31.26 0.47
C ILE A 439 21.00 30.79 -0.75
N THR A 440 20.68 31.32 -1.94
CA THR A 440 21.22 30.87 -3.21
C THR A 440 22.08 31.97 -3.83
N GLN A 441 23.33 31.65 -4.11
CA GLN A 441 24.28 32.54 -4.79
C GLN A 441 24.38 32.15 -6.27
N PRO A 442 24.78 33.08 -7.17
CA PRO A 442 25.14 32.71 -8.53
C PRO A 442 26.23 31.63 -8.54
N GLY A 443 26.05 30.60 -9.39
CA GLY A 443 26.95 29.45 -9.43
C GLY A 443 26.38 28.29 -10.23
N THR A 444 27.04 27.16 -10.20
CA THR A 444 26.58 25.91 -10.83
C THR A 444 26.05 24.98 -9.78
N TYR A 445 24.88 24.44 -10.00
CA TYR A 445 24.16 23.57 -9.07
C TYR A 445 23.73 22.27 -9.74
N ASP A 446 23.73 21.20 -8.98
CA ASP A 446 23.17 19.92 -9.41
C ASP A 446 21.64 19.97 -9.30
N LEU A 447 20.95 19.58 -10.37
CA LEU A 447 19.49 19.48 -10.41
C LEU A 447 19.06 18.04 -10.15
N TYR A 448 18.21 17.87 -9.18
CA TYR A 448 17.59 16.58 -8.82
C TYR A 448 16.08 16.65 -8.99
N VAL A 449 15.46 15.48 -9.20
CA VAL A 449 14.01 15.29 -9.17
C VAL A 449 13.63 14.30 -8.07
N SER A 450 12.48 14.50 -7.46
CA SER A 450 11.88 13.56 -6.50
C SER A 450 10.36 13.60 -6.57
N VAL A 451 9.71 12.63 -5.93
CA VAL A 451 8.26 12.62 -5.73
C VAL A 451 7.96 12.42 -4.25
N GLY A 452 7.13 13.29 -3.68
CA GLY A 452 6.84 13.23 -2.25
C GLY A 452 5.79 14.22 -1.78
N THR A 453 5.98 14.77 -0.58
CA THR A 453 5.05 15.71 0.04
C THR A 453 5.14 17.10 -0.61
N HIS A 454 4.14 17.96 -0.35
CA HIS A 454 4.04 19.30 -0.91
C HIS A 454 5.20 20.26 -0.52
N ASP A 455 5.96 19.93 0.51
CA ASP A 455 7.16 20.66 0.91
C ASP A 455 8.44 20.19 0.18
N GLY A 456 8.31 19.24 -0.77
CA GLY A 456 9.42 18.68 -1.52
C GLY A 456 10.18 17.56 -0.80
N THR A 457 9.70 17.07 0.36
CA THR A 457 10.27 15.89 1.04
C THR A 457 9.99 14.63 0.24
N PRO A 458 11.01 13.88 -0.22
CA PRO A 458 10.82 12.68 -1.02
C PRO A 458 10.18 11.55 -0.21
N VAL A 459 9.18 10.88 -0.81
CA VAL A 459 8.48 9.73 -0.22
C VAL A 459 8.53 8.52 -1.14
N ILE A 460 8.42 8.75 -2.46
CA ILE A 460 8.31 7.70 -3.46
C ILE A 460 9.69 7.42 -4.07
N ALA A 461 10.14 6.17 -3.97
CA ALA A 461 11.32 5.70 -4.69
C ALA A 461 10.97 5.53 -6.17
N LEU A 462 11.81 6.07 -7.04
CA LEU A 462 11.70 5.95 -8.48
C LEU A 462 12.69 4.89 -9.00
N PRO A 463 12.39 4.22 -10.13
CA PRO A 463 13.27 3.18 -10.67
C PRO A 463 14.42 3.75 -11.50
N HIS A 464 15.11 4.78 -10.99
CA HIS A 464 16.19 5.47 -11.71
C HIS A 464 17.52 5.33 -11.01
N GLU A 465 18.58 5.41 -11.78
CA GLU A 465 19.95 5.50 -11.26
C GLU A 465 20.23 6.90 -10.70
N LYS A 466 21.40 7.07 -10.06
CA LYS A 466 21.89 8.33 -9.50
C LYS A 466 21.02 8.89 -8.36
N ASP A 467 20.45 7.98 -7.53
CA ASP A 467 19.84 8.34 -6.26
C ASP A 467 20.91 8.91 -5.29
N ASP A 468 20.60 10.00 -4.62
CA ASP A 468 21.46 10.62 -3.60
C ASP A 468 21.40 9.90 -2.22
N GLY A 469 20.72 8.74 -2.14
CA GLY A 469 20.44 8.03 -0.90
C GLY A 469 19.20 8.53 -0.14
N HIS A 470 18.54 9.58 -0.65
CA HIS A 470 17.35 10.20 -0.06
C HIS A 470 16.19 10.34 -1.07
N ARG A 471 16.15 9.45 -2.09
CA ARG A 471 15.11 9.43 -3.14
C ARG A 471 15.06 10.70 -3.99
N ARG A 472 16.21 11.38 -4.15
CA ARG A 472 16.40 12.44 -5.14
C ARG A 472 17.31 11.92 -6.24
N TYR A 473 16.90 12.07 -7.50
CA TYR A 473 17.55 11.49 -8.67
C TYR A 473 18.16 12.60 -9.52
N LYS A 474 19.47 12.57 -9.73
CA LYS A 474 20.19 13.61 -10.46
C LYS A 474 19.80 13.63 -11.94
N LEU A 475 19.38 14.80 -12.42
CA LEU A 475 19.05 15.07 -13.83
C LEU A 475 20.24 15.67 -14.58
N GLY A 476 20.96 16.60 -13.99
CA GLY A 476 22.05 17.33 -14.62
C GLY A 476 22.50 18.49 -13.75
N THR A 477 23.00 19.55 -14.41
CA THR A 477 23.45 20.77 -13.74
C THR A 477 22.73 21.98 -14.32
N ILE A 478 22.51 23.01 -13.50
CA ILE A 478 21.96 24.31 -13.88
C ILE A 478 22.92 25.40 -13.42
N ARG A 479 23.21 26.37 -14.28
CA ARG A 479 23.94 27.57 -13.91
C ARG A 479 22.96 28.68 -13.50
N LEU A 480 23.09 29.13 -12.26
CA LEU A 480 22.34 30.26 -11.73
C LEU A 480 23.11 31.57 -11.97
N LEU A 481 22.50 32.47 -12.68
CA LEU A 481 23.05 33.81 -12.99
C LEU A 481 22.56 34.84 -11.96
N PRO A 482 23.30 35.96 -11.75
CA PRO A 482 22.81 37.06 -10.94
C PRO A 482 21.45 37.61 -11.48
N SER A 483 20.72 38.31 -10.63
CA SER A 483 19.60 39.13 -11.09
C SER A 483 20.11 40.25 -12.02
N ASN A 484 19.29 40.65 -12.95
CA ASN A 484 19.58 41.85 -13.77
C ASN A 484 19.64 43.11 -12.92
#